data_d13e26b3acfdc1b265b6b2c04e5bdd5b
#
_entry.id   d13e26b3acfdc1b265b6b2c04e5bdd5b
#
_cell.length_a   1.000
_cell.length_b   1.000
_cell.length_c   1.000
_cell.angle_alpha   90.00
_cell.angle_beta   90.00
_cell.angle_gamma   90.00
#
_symmetry.space_group_name_H-M   'P 1'
#
loop_
_entity.id
_entity.type
_entity.pdbx_description
1 polymer ?
#
loop_
_entity_poly.entity_id
_entity_poly.type
_entity_poly.pdbx_seq_one_letter_code
_entity_poly.pdbx_strand_id
1 'polypeptide(L)'
;ESRDKMAYIRKRKGSWQCVVRVVGYPPITKTFNTKIDAKRYSRDLENKLFRQKYDIAKKKFPVMREALIRYRDEVVAHKRSKDMETKLIGYILTEGFVNYGINLVDRSLIASYRDRALRSLKSSSVNRRLAIISHFFTICKKEWGYDVSNPVLSIRRPTNPEPRDRRFTHEELQKIFTCNRTSSRMKFIIKLALETGLRRTELASIKLEHIKGNTLKIPVAKTKPRTIPLTPEAVQLLKNNLPIGMSSNAIRLAWVRICRRHNIEDARFHDLRHEALSRFFEVKN
;
A
#
# COMPACT_ATOMS: atom_id res chain seq x y z
N GLU A 1 -2.47 42.34 11.96
CA GLU A 1 -1.27 41.89 11.24
C GLU A 1 -0.40 41.06 12.18
N SER A 2 -0.60 39.76 12.19
CA SER A 2 0.23 38.78 12.91
C SER A 2 1.55 38.66 12.18
N ARG A 3 2.59 39.31 12.70
CA ARG A 3 3.98 39.06 12.27
C ARG A 3 4.34 37.63 12.72
N ASP A 4 4.32 36.69 11.84
CA ASP A 4 4.89 35.35 12.06
C ASP A 4 6.37 35.53 12.43
N LYS A 5 6.69 35.38 13.73
CA LYS A 5 8.05 35.40 14.21
C LYS A 5 8.81 34.23 13.61
N MET A 6 9.58 34.48 12.56
CA MET A 6 10.36 33.44 11.84
C MET A 6 11.47 32.84 12.69
N ALA A 7 11.98 33.56 13.70
CA ALA A 7 13.01 33.06 14.61
C ALA A 7 12.66 33.28 16.08
N TYR A 8 13.03 32.30 16.88
CA TYR A 8 12.88 32.31 18.32
C TYR A 8 14.20 31.98 19.00
N ILE A 9 14.63 32.85 19.96
CA ILE A 9 15.88 32.66 20.69
C ILE A 9 15.56 32.62 22.19
N ARG A 10 16.02 31.58 22.88
CA ARG A 10 15.82 31.39 24.32
C ARG A 10 17.12 30.97 25.01
N LYS A 11 17.25 31.29 26.28
CA LYS A 11 18.34 30.80 27.15
C LYS A 11 17.94 29.42 27.71
N ARG A 12 18.82 28.42 27.62
CA ARG A 12 18.62 27.08 28.14
C ARG A 12 19.94 26.51 28.67
N LYS A 13 19.98 26.16 29.97
CA LYS A 13 21.16 25.57 30.64
C LYS A 13 22.46 26.32 30.33
N GLY A 14 22.47 27.67 30.52
CA GLY A 14 23.67 28.51 30.31
C GLY A 14 23.95 28.92 28.87
N SER A 15 23.35 28.29 27.87
CA SER A 15 23.53 28.53 26.43
C SER A 15 22.29 29.17 25.78
N TRP A 16 22.49 29.74 24.57
CA TRP A 16 21.43 30.39 23.80
C TRP A 16 20.99 29.49 22.64
N GLN A 17 19.76 28.99 22.69
CA GLN A 17 19.17 28.19 21.62
C GLN A 17 18.40 29.08 20.64
N CYS A 18 18.78 29.00 19.36
CA CYS A 18 18.10 29.65 18.26
C CYS A 18 17.26 28.57 17.50
N VAL A 19 16.00 28.87 17.25
CA VAL A 19 15.10 28.05 16.43
C VAL A 19 14.54 28.93 15.32
N VAL A 20 14.86 28.60 14.07
CA VAL A 20 14.34 29.30 12.88
C VAL A 20 13.29 28.43 12.22
N ARG A 21 12.12 28.99 11.97
CA ARG A 21 11.00 28.35 11.29
C ARG A 21 10.59 29.18 10.09
N VAL A 22 10.66 28.58 8.92
CA VAL A 22 10.19 29.20 7.67
C VAL A 22 9.22 28.24 7.02
N VAL A 23 8.09 28.75 6.53
CA VAL A 23 7.09 27.95 5.84
C VAL A 23 7.73 27.23 4.63
N GLY A 24 7.56 25.91 4.56
CA GLY A 24 8.16 25.08 3.53
C GLY A 24 9.57 24.55 3.86
N TYR A 25 10.11 24.86 5.04
CA TYR A 25 11.42 24.38 5.50
C TYR A 25 11.29 23.65 6.85
N PRO A 26 12.12 22.61 7.10
CA PRO A 26 12.20 22.01 8.42
C PRO A 26 12.73 23.02 9.44
N PRO A 27 12.26 22.98 10.72
CA PRO A 27 12.77 23.86 11.76
C PRO A 27 14.26 23.61 11.98
N ILE A 28 15.06 24.66 11.92
CA ILE A 28 16.50 24.58 12.17
C ILE A 28 16.79 25.07 13.58
N THR A 29 17.41 24.22 14.39
CA THR A 29 17.76 24.51 15.78
C THR A 29 19.28 24.49 15.94
N LYS A 30 19.88 25.54 16.54
CA LYS A 30 21.29 25.59 16.86
C LYS A 30 21.52 26.30 18.20
N THR A 31 22.54 25.88 18.95
CA THR A 31 22.87 26.40 20.28
C THR A 31 24.18 27.18 20.21
N PHE A 32 24.26 28.31 20.93
CA PHE A 32 25.38 29.24 20.96
C PHE A 32 25.73 29.62 22.40
N ASN A 33 26.99 30.01 22.64
CA ASN A 33 27.41 30.45 23.94
C ASN A 33 26.96 31.89 24.25
N THR A 34 26.76 32.73 23.21
CA THR A 34 26.33 34.12 23.38
C THR A 34 24.99 34.38 22.68
N LYS A 35 24.24 35.34 23.21
CA LYS A 35 22.99 35.82 22.59
C LYS A 35 23.23 36.51 21.25
N ILE A 36 24.41 37.16 21.13
CA ILE A 36 24.79 37.91 19.93
C ILE A 36 24.97 36.95 18.77
N ASP A 37 25.70 35.84 18.99
CA ASP A 37 25.93 34.83 17.94
C ASP A 37 24.62 34.13 17.53
N ALA A 38 23.74 33.83 18.48
CA ALA A 38 22.44 33.31 18.19
C ALA A 38 21.61 34.28 17.32
N LYS A 39 21.65 35.59 17.57
CA LYS A 39 20.98 36.61 16.76
C LYS A 39 21.58 36.75 15.37
N ARG A 40 22.93 36.78 15.26
CA ARG A 40 23.61 36.83 13.95
C ARG A 40 23.23 35.62 13.09
N TYR A 41 23.37 34.44 13.65
CA TYR A 41 22.99 33.19 12.96
C TYR A 41 21.53 33.17 12.51
N SER A 42 20.62 33.60 13.37
CA SER A 42 19.20 33.72 13.06
C SER A 42 18.97 34.58 11.82
N ARG A 43 19.54 35.80 11.80
CA ARG A 43 19.41 36.77 10.71
C ARG A 43 20.04 36.27 9.40
N ASP A 44 21.21 35.66 9.47
CA ASP A 44 21.90 35.12 8.29
C ASP A 44 21.14 33.96 7.69
N LEU A 45 20.63 33.07 8.54
CA LEU A 45 19.82 31.92 8.11
C LEU A 45 18.48 32.35 7.51
N GLU A 46 17.79 33.32 8.15
CA GLU A 46 16.58 33.92 7.61
C GLU A 46 16.80 34.54 6.24
N ASN A 47 17.84 35.33 6.09
CA ASN A 47 18.22 35.96 4.82
C ASN A 47 18.57 34.92 3.75
N LYS A 48 19.30 33.85 4.11
CA LYS A 48 19.65 32.79 3.19
C LYS A 48 18.40 32.04 2.72
N LEU A 49 17.51 31.68 3.63
CA LEU A 49 16.25 30.99 3.32
C LEU A 49 15.31 31.90 2.53
N PHE A 50 15.27 33.19 2.85
CA PHE A 50 14.50 34.20 2.12
C PHE A 50 14.99 34.33 0.67
N ARG A 51 16.32 34.46 0.46
CA ARG A 51 16.92 34.50 -0.89
C ARG A 51 16.60 33.23 -1.68
N GLN A 52 16.70 32.05 -1.06
CA GLN A 52 16.31 30.77 -1.71
C GLN A 52 14.83 30.72 -2.07
N LYS A 53 13.95 31.32 -1.25
CA LYS A 53 12.52 31.38 -1.50
C LYS A 53 12.18 32.31 -2.69
N TYR A 54 12.95 33.38 -2.89
CA TYR A 54 12.72 34.41 -3.92
C TYR A 54 13.74 34.40 -5.05
N ASP A 55 14.62 33.38 -5.12
CA ASP A 55 15.59 33.22 -6.22
C ASP A 55 14.86 32.86 -7.51
N ILE A 56 14.59 33.85 -8.32
CA ILE A 56 13.75 33.83 -9.54
C ILE A 56 14.37 32.92 -10.62
N ALA A 57 15.66 32.62 -10.53
CA ALA A 57 16.38 31.80 -11.51
C ALA A 57 16.21 30.27 -11.29
N LYS A 58 15.72 29.80 -10.15
CA LYS A 58 15.50 28.38 -9.87
C LYS A 58 14.01 28.07 -9.83
N LYS A 59 13.59 27.04 -10.57
CA LYS A 59 12.24 26.50 -10.54
C LYS A 59 11.81 26.29 -9.09
N LYS A 60 10.81 27.03 -8.61
CA LYS A 60 10.33 26.99 -7.23
C LYS A 60 9.80 25.59 -6.92
N PHE A 61 10.37 24.93 -5.93
CA PHE A 61 9.92 23.61 -5.53
C PHE A 61 8.58 23.72 -4.78
N PRO A 62 7.56 22.96 -5.15
CA PRO A 62 6.28 22.95 -4.45
C PRO A 62 6.43 22.28 -3.07
N VAL A 63 5.50 22.59 -2.17
CA VAL A 63 5.31 21.82 -0.93
C VAL A 63 4.88 20.41 -1.29
N MET A 64 5.44 19.40 -0.61
CA MET A 64 5.14 17.99 -0.93
C MET A 64 3.65 17.67 -0.84
N ARG A 65 2.91 18.30 0.08
CA ARG A 65 1.46 18.15 0.20
C ARG A 65 0.74 18.51 -1.09
N GLU A 66 1.01 19.67 -1.64
CA GLU A 66 0.40 20.14 -2.89
C GLU A 66 0.78 19.25 -4.07
N ALA A 67 2.05 18.90 -4.15
CA ALA A 67 2.56 18.01 -5.19
C ALA A 67 1.97 16.58 -5.10
N LEU A 68 1.77 16.05 -3.88
CA LEU A 68 1.11 14.73 -3.68
C LEU A 68 -0.38 14.77 -4.05
N ILE A 69 -1.08 15.86 -3.79
CA ILE A 69 -2.46 16.06 -4.22
C ILE A 69 -2.51 16.07 -5.75
N ARG A 70 -1.63 16.84 -6.39
CA ARG A 70 -1.49 16.85 -7.85
C ARG A 70 -1.19 15.45 -8.40
N TYR A 71 -0.27 14.71 -7.79
CA TYR A 71 0.06 13.33 -8.17
C TYR A 71 -1.15 12.39 -8.07
N ARG A 72 -1.95 12.51 -7.01
CA ARG A 72 -3.19 11.76 -6.84
C ARG A 72 -4.16 12.03 -8.00
N ASP A 73 -4.34 13.30 -8.35
CA ASP A 73 -5.38 13.73 -9.28
C ASP A 73 -4.96 13.55 -10.75
N GLU A 74 -3.68 13.77 -11.09
CA GLU A 74 -3.18 13.66 -12.45
C GLU A 74 -2.66 12.26 -12.80
N VAL A 75 -2.03 11.54 -11.86
CA VAL A 75 -1.35 10.27 -12.16
C VAL A 75 -2.13 9.07 -11.62
N VAL A 76 -2.57 9.13 -10.35
CA VAL A 76 -3.23 7.98 -9.71
C VAL A 76 -4.66 7.80 -10.22
N ALA A 77 -5.36 8.87 -10.55
CA ALA A 77 -6.74 8.83 -11.07
C ALA A 77 -6.91 7.92 -12.29
N HIS A 78 -5.87 7.79 -13.11
CA HIS A 78 -5.88 6.96 -14.33
C HIS A 78 -5.44 5.51 -14.10
N LYS A 79 -5.03 5.16 -12.87
CA LYS A 79 -4.57 3.80 -12.54
C LYS A 79 -5.75 2.90 -12.17
N ARG A 80 -5.64 1.62 -12.52
CA ARG A 80 -6.58 0.59 -12.05
C ARG A 80 -6.63 0.46 -10.52
N SER A 81 -5.54 0.80 -9.83
CA SER A 81 -5.40 0.78 -8.36
C SER A 81 -5.77 2.10 -7.68
N LYS A 82 -6.43 3.03 -8.39
CA LYS A 82 -6.72 4.39 -7.94
C LYS A 82 -7.29 4.47 -6.51
N ASP A 83 -8.30 3.67 -6.19
CA ASP A 83 -8.97 3.73 -4.89
C ASP A 83 -8.01 3.34 -3.74
N MET A 84 -7.21 2.30 -3.97
CA MET A 84 -6.20 1.85 -3.00
C MET A 84 -5.08 2.88 -2.83
N GLU A 85 -4.53 3.38 -3.94
CA GLU A 85 -3.43 4.36 -3.90
C GLU A 85 -3.90 5.69 -3.32
N THR A 86 -5.10 6.17 -3.65
CA THR A 86 -5.71 7.37 -3.06
C THR A 86 -5.82 7.24 -1.53
N LYS A 87 -6.28 6.09 -1.05
CA LYS A 87 -6.36 5.82 0.39
C LYS A 87 -4.98 5.85 1.06
N LEU A 88 -3.97 5.24 0.43
CA LEU A 88 -2.59 5.24 0.94
C LEU A 88 -1.97 6.64 0.93
N ILE A 89 -2.24 7.45 -0.09
CA ILE A 89 -1.84 8.86 -0.16
C ILE A 89 -2.48 9.64 0.98
N GLY A 90 -3.77 9.39 1.30
CA GLY A 90 -4.44 9.99 2.46
C GLY A 90 -3.66 9.77 3.76
N TYR A 91 -3.16 8.56 3.99
CA TYR A 91 -2.31 8.28 5.16
C TYR A 91 -0.94 8.99 5.10
N ILE A 92 -0.35 9.13 3.90
CA ILE A 92 0.94 9.85 3.76
C ILE A 92 0.73 11.35 4.03
N LEU A 93 -0.40 11.91 3.62
CA LEU A 93 -0.73 13.32 3.82
C LEU A 93 -0.91 13.72 5.30
N THR A 94 -1.04 12.76 6.23
CA THR A 94 -1.06 13.04 7.67
C THR A 94 0.34 13.20 8.27
N GLU A 95 1.41 12.88 7.53
CA GLU A 95 2.77 12.94 8.02
C GLU A 95 3.34 14.37 8.00
N GLY A 96 4.18 14.70 8.98
CA GLY A 96 4.73 16.06 9.12
C GLY A 96 5.64 16.47 7.96
N PHE A 97 6.37 15.55 7.35
CA PHE A 97 7.32 15.86 6.26
C PHE A 97 6.64 16.33 4.97
N VAL A 98 5.34 16.08 4.79
CA VAL A 98 4.61 16.56 3.61
C VAL A 98 4.44 18.08 3.58
N ASN A 99 4.70 18.77 4.69
CA ASN A 99 4.65 20.22 4.78
C ASN A 99 5.96 20.89 4.33
N TYR A 100 6.97 20.12 3.95
CA TYR A 100 8.24 20.62 3.44
C TYR A 100 8.25 20.69 1.92
N GLY A 101 9.11 21.54 1.35
CA GLY A 101 9.39 21.50 -0.08
C GLY A 101 9.92 20.14 -0.53
N ILE A 102 9.54 19.69 -1.71
CA ILE A 102 9.94 18.35 -2.21
C ILE A 102 11.45 18.15 -2.25
N ASN A 103 12.23 19.23 -2.42
CA ASN A 103 13.70 19.23 -2.40
C ASN A 103 14.31 19.08 -1.00
N LEU A 104 13.50 19.25 0.05
CA LEU A 104 13.92 19.16 1.45
C LEU A 104 13.53 17.82 2.10
N VAL A 105 12.76 17.00 1.40
CA VAL A 105 12.40 15.65 1.86
C VAL A 105 13.55 14.71 1.53
N ASP A 106 14.43 14.51 2.48
CA ASP A 106 15.61 13.68 2.35
C ASP A 106 15.43 12.24 2.83
N ARG A 107 16.49 11.43 2.67
CA ARG A 107 16.53 10.04 3.12
C ARG A 107 16.31 9.89 4.64
N SER A 108 16.76 10.85 5.44
CA SER A 108 16.67 10.79 6.91
C SER A 108 15.20 10.90 7.36
N LEU A 109 14.44 11.82 6.77
CA LEU A 109 13.02 12.00 7.03
C LEU A 109 12.22 10.74 6.63
N ILE A 110 12.53 10.16 5.47
CA ILE A 110 11.82 8.95 5.01
C ILE A 110 12.23 7.71 5.82
N ALA A 111 13.49 7.59 6.24
CA ALA A 111 13.92 6.53 7.15
C ALA A 111 13.21 6.62 8.51
N SER A 112 13.14 7.82 9.09
CA SER A 112 12.42 8.07 10.34
C SER A 112 10.92 7.77 10.22
N TYR A 113 10.30 8.11 9.09
CA TYR A 113 8.92 7.73 8.80
C TYR A 113 8.76 6.20 8.73
N ARG A 114 9.63 5.49 7.99
CA ARG A 114 9.62 4.02 7.89
C ARG A 114 9.67 3.41 9.29
N ASP A 115 10.60 3.85 10.14
CA ASP A 115 10.83 3.26 11.47
C ASP A 115 9.65 3.53 12.43
N ARG A 116 9.04 4.71 12.36
CA ARG A 116 7.80 5.00 13.09
C ARG A 116 6.64 4.14 12.60
N ALA A 117 6.47 4.03 11.30
CA ALA A 117 5.37 3.27 10.70
C ALA A 117 5.47 1.77 11.02
N LEU A 118 6.67 1.21 11.13
CA LEU A 118 6.90 -0.19 11.49
C LEU A 118 6.46 -0.54 12.93
N ARG A 119 6.32 0.44 13.82
CA ARG A 119 5.82 0.20 15.19
C ARG A 119 4.35 -0.21 15.22
N SER A 120 3.57 0.16 14.20
CA SER A 120 2.12 -0.10 14.14
C SER A 120 1.65 -0.84 12.89
N LEU A 121 2.49 -0.92 11.85
CA LEU A 121 2.13 -1.50 10.56
C LEU A 121 3.04 -2.67 10.20
N LYS A 122 2.49 -3.63 9.46
CA LYS A 122 3.26 -4.72 8.85
C LYS A 122 4.21 -4.19 7.78
N SER A 123 5.39 -4.82 7.65
CA SER A 123 6.41 -4.48 6.65
C SER A 123 5.85 -4.30 5.23
N SER A 124 4.94 -5.19 4.81
CA SER A 124 4.28 -5.11 3.50
C SER A 124 3.44 -3.84 3.31
N SER A 125 2.81 -3.32 4.38
CA SER A 125 2.04 -2.07 4.34
C SER A 125 2.96 -0.86 4.25
N VAL A 126 4.05 -0.86 5.02
CA VAL A 126 5.08 0.19 4.96
C VAL A 126 5.72 0.22 3.57
N ASN A 127 6.09 -0.94 3.02
CA ASN A 127 6.65 -1.05 1.67
C ASN A 127 5.72 -0.50 0.59
N ARG A 128 4.40 -0.69 0.72
CA ARG A 128 3.43 -0.11 -0.22
C ARG A 128 3.40 1.42 -0.15
N ARG A 129 3.45 2.00 1.05
CA ARG A 129 3.51 3.46 1.22
C ARG A 129 4.83 4.02 0.67
N LEU A 130 5.96 3.36 0.95
CA LEU A 130 7.26 3.73 0.39
C LEU A 130 7.28 3.63 -1.15
N ALA A 131 6.60 2.65 -1.74
CA ALA A 131 6.49 2.53 -3.20
C ALA A 131 5.73 3.72 -3.82
N ILE A 132 4.68 4.21 -3.17
CA ILE A 132 3.96 5.42 -3.61
C ILE A 132 4.86 6.64 -3.53
N ILE A 133 5.55 6.84 -2.40
CA ILE A 133 6.50 7.96 -2.23
C ILE A 133 7.60 7.89 -3.30
N SER A 134 8.14 6.70 -3.54
CA SER A 134 9.19 6.51 -4.56
C SER A 134 8.70 6.84 -5.97
N HIS A 135 7.50 6.37 -6.34
CA HIS A 135 6.93 6.67 -7.65
C HIS A 135 6.58 8.15 -7.80
N PHE A 136 6.07 8.79 -6.75
CA PHE A 136 5.84 10.24 -6.70
C PHE A 136 7.11 11.03 -7.02
N PHE A 137 8.23 10.75 -6.34
CA PHE A 137 9.50 11.42 -6.64
C PHE A 137 10.02 11.14 -8.05
N THR A 138 9.75 9.95 -8.57
CA THR A 138 10.08 9.61 -9.96
C THR A 138 9.30 10.48 -10.96
N ILE A 139 8.00 10.70 -10.73
CA ILE A 139 7.16 11.59 -11.53
C ILE A 139 7.62 13.04 -11.40
N CYS A 140 7.88 13.51 -10.17
CA CYS A 140 8.42 14.86 -9.94
C CYS A 140 9.66 15.14 -10.79
N LYS A 141 10.58 14.18 -10.87
CA LYS A 141 11.82 14.32 -11.64
C LYS A 141 11.60 14.14 -13.14
N LYS A 142 10.97 13.05 -13.55
CA LYS A 142 10.89 12.65 -14.97
C LYS A 142 9.86 13.42 -15.77
N GLU A 143 8.70 13.70 -15.18
CA GLU A 143 7.56 14.29 -15.91
C GLU A 143 7.40 15.76 -15.57
N TRP A 144 7.55 16.16 -14.30
CA TRP A 144 7.37 17.54 -13.90
C TRP A 144 8.67 18.39 -13.96
N GLY A 145 9.81 17.73 -14.22
CA GLY A 145 11.10 18.41 -14.44
C GLY A 145 11.66 19.10 -13.19
N TYR A 146 11.33 18.61 -11.99
CA TYR A 146 11.99 19.08 -10.76
C TYR A 146 13.32 18.34 -10.56
N ASP A 147 14.38 19.06 -10.29
CA ASP A 147 15.67 18.45 -9.97
C ASP A 147 15.68 18.01 -8.50
N VAL A 148 15.07 16.85 -8.27
CA VAL A 148 15.00 16.21 -6.94
C VAL A 148 15.52 14.78 -7.01
N SER A 149 16.21 14.35 -5.94
CA SER A 149 16.57 12.96 -5.74
C SER A 149 15.40 12.19 -5.15
N ASN A 150 15.30 10.89 -5.46
CA ASN A 150 14.31 10.03 -4.84
C ASN A 150 14.86 9.48 -3.50
N PRO A 151 14.38 9.96 -2.36
CA PRO A 151 14.94 9.62 -1.05
C PRO A 151 14.69 8.16 -0.66
N VAL A 152 13.69 7.51 -1.27
CA VAL A 152 13.34 6.11 -0.98
C VAL A 152 14.37 5.13 -1.55
N LEU A 153 15.07 5.51 -2.62
CA LEU A 153 16.10 4.65 -3.22
C LEU A 153 17.35 4.54 -2.34
N SER A 154 17.57 5.51 -1.46
CA SER A 154 18.74 5.59 -0.59
C SER A 154 18.51 5.00 0.80
N ILE A 155 17.36 4.38 1.05
CA ILE A 155 17.05 3.74 2.34
C ILE A 155 16.83 2.25 2.20
N ARG A 156 17.15 1.49 3.25
CA ARG A 156 16.80 0.08 3.34
C ARG A 156 15.29 -0.10 3.48
N ARG A 157 14.69 -0.90 2.61
CA ARG A 157 13.28 -1.27 2.71
C ARG A 157 13.07 -2.36 3.78
N PRO A 158 11.94 -2.35 4.50
CA PRO A 158 11.58 -3.44 5.40
C PRO A 158 11.51 -4.78 4.66
N THR A 159 12.05 -5.83 5.25
CA THR A 159 11.92 -7.19 4.74
C THR A 159 10.47 -7.66 4.90
N ASN A 160 9.88 -8.19 3.86
CA ASN A 160 8.58 -8.82 3.94
C ASN A 160 8.71 -10.18 4.65
N PRO A 161 7.69 -10.61 5.40
CA PRO A 161 7.66 -11.96 5.94
C PRO A 161 7.70 -12.98 4.79
N GLU A 162 8.18 -14.17 5.11
CA GLU A 162 8.19 -15.31 4.18
C GLU A 162 6.80 -15.54 3.57
N PRO A 163 6.75 -16.02 2.31
CA PRO A 163 5.50 -16.46 1.70
C PRO A 163 4.80 -17.51 2.56
N ARG A 164 3.48 -17.50 2.55
CA ARG A 164 2.71 -18.49 3.27
C ARG A 164 2.77 -19.83 2.54
N ASP A 165 3.05 -20.89 3.31
CA ASP A 165 3.04 -22.28 2.84
C ASP A 165 1.96 -23.08 3.58
N ARG A 166 0.73 -22.55 3.62
CA ARG A 166 -0.40 -23.20 4.30
C ARG A 166 -1.09 -24.19 3.35
N ARG A 167 -1.00 -25.47 3.66
CA ARG A 167 -1.72 -26.57 3.00
C ARG A 167 -2.93 -27.01 3.85
N PHE A 168 -3.96 -27.54 3.22
CA PHE A 168 -5.11 -28.10 3.92
C PHE A 168 -4.97 -29.60 4.09
N THR A 169 -5.21 -30.11 5.31
CA THR A 169 -5.26 -31.55 5.53
C THR A 169 -6.58 -32.14 4.99
N HIS A 170 -6.56 -33.43 4.73
CA HIS A 170 -7.78 -34.14 4.30
C HIS A 170 -8.91 -33.99 5.33
N GLU A 171 -8.58 -34.13 6.60
CA GLU A 171 -9.53 -34.02 7.71
C GLU A 171 -10.14 -32.62 7.82
N GLU A 172 -9.35 -31.55 7.62
CA GLU A 172 -9.86 -30.18 7.62
C GLU A 172 -10.91 -29.97 6.53
N LEU A 173 -10.63 -30.42 5.31
CA LEU A 173 -11.55 -30.32 4.20
C LEU A 173 -12.79 -31.23 4.41
N GLN A 174 -12.62 -32.44 4.91
CA GLN A 174 -13.69 -33.34 5.22
C GLN A 174 -14.65 -32.74 6.25
N LYS A 175 -14.15 -32.17 7.35
CA LYS A 175 -14.98 -31.45 8.34
C LYS A 175 -15.84 -30.37 7.71
N ILE A 176 -15.30 -29.61 6.75
CA ILE A 176 -16.04 -28.56 6.05
C ILE A 176 -17.16 -29.16 5.18
N PHE A 177 -16.86 -30.23 4.42
CA PHE A 177 -17.80 -30.80 3.46
C PHE A 177 -18.88 -31.67 4.11
N THR A 178 -18.60 -32.33 5.24
CA THR A 178 -19.58 -33.13 5.96
C THR A 178 -20.51 -32.31 6.85
N CYS A 179 -20.10 -31.11 7.26
CA CYS A 179 -20.86 -30.28 8.18
C CYS A 179 -22.19 -29.78 7.56
N ASN A 180 -23.30 -30.04 8.22
CA ASN A 180 -24.63 -29.59 7.80
C ASN A 180 -24.84 -28.09 7.95
N ARG A 181 -24.04 -27.39 8.80
CA ARG A 181 -24.06 -25.94 8.97
C ARG A 181 -23.27 -25.19 7.90
N THR A 182 -22.48 -25.89 7.06
CA THR A 182 -21.84 -25.29 5.90
C THR A 182 -22.83 -25.33 4.75
N SER A 183 -23.27 -24.17 4.26
CA SER A 183 -24.25 -24.08 3.20
C SER A 183 -23.77 -24.77 1.93
N SER A 184 -24.69 -25.39 1.19
CA SER A 184 -24.39 -26.05 -0.09
C SER A 184 -23.69 -25.13 -1.07
N ARG A 185 -24.06 -23.84 -1.06
CA ARG A 185 -23.39 -22.81 -1.87
C ARG A 185 -21.92 -22.59 -1.49
N MET A 186 -21.58 -22.57 -0.19
CA MET A 186 -20.17 -22.46 0.22
C MET A 186 -19.39 -23.73 -0.06
N LYS A 187 -19.99 -24.91 0.11
CA LYS A 187 -19.36 -26.18 -0.29
C LYS A 187 -19.03 -26.17 -1.78
N PHE A 188 -19.96 -25.74 -2.62
CA PHE A 188 -19.76 -25.59 -4.06
C PHE A 188 -18.59 -24.62 -4.35
N ILE A 189 -18.58 -23.42 -3.76
CA ILE A 189 -17.54 -22.41 -3.99
C ILE A 189 -16.16 -22.93 -3.55
N ILE A 190 -16.08 -23.64 -2.44
CA ILE A 190 -14.83 -24.24 -1.93
C ILE A 190 -14.33 -25.33 -2.87
N LYS A 191 -15.23 -26.24 -3.30
CA LYS A 191 -14.89 -27.30 -4.24
C LYS A 191 -14.41 -26.71 -5.56
N LEU A 192 -15.12 -25.72 -6.10
CA LEU A 192 -14.72 -25.03 -7.33
C LEU A 192 -13.37 -24.32 -7.19
N ALA A 193 -13.08 -23.73 -6.02
CA ALA A 193 -11.78 -23.10 -5.76
C ALA A 193 -10.63 -24.12 -5.81
N LEU A 194 -10.85 -25.32 -5.24
CA LEU A 194 -9.88 -26.43 -5.25
C LEU A 194 -9.69 -27.03 -6.64
N GLU A 195 -10.76 -27.13 -7.45
CA GLU A 195 -10.71 -27.67 -8.81
C GLU A 195 -10.09 -26.72 -9.84
N THR A 196 -10.17 -25.41 -9.60
CA THR A 196 -9.80 -24.43 -10.64
C THR A 196 -8.63 -23.53 -10.23
N GLY A 197 -8.30 -23.46 -8.96
CA GLY A 197 -7.31 -22.54 -8.43
C GLY A 197 -7.64 -21.06 -8.70
N LEU A 198 -8.88 -20.69 -8.96
CA LEU A 198 -9.30 -19.32 -9.24
C LEU A 198 -9.16 -18.39 -8.03
N ARG A 199 -8.93 -17.10 -8.31
CA ARG A 199 -8.97 -16.08 -7.26
C ARG A 199 -10.41 -15.86 -6.79
N ARG A 200 -10.61 -15.53 -5.52
CA ARG A 200 -11.93 -15.28 -4.94
C ARG A 200 -12.78 -14.27 -5.73
N THR A 201 -12.15 -13.21 -6.23
CA THR A 201 -12.85 -12.21 -7.06
C THR A 201 -13.25 -12.76 -8.42
N GLU A 202 -12.43 -13.62 -9.00
CA GLU A 202 -12.72 -14.30 -10.26
C GLU A 202 -13.87 -15.27 -10.07
N LEU A 203 -13.84 -16.09 -9.00
CA LEU A 203 -14.95 -16.99 -8.64
C LEU A 203 -16.28 -16.24 -8.52
N ALA A 204 -16.30 -15.14 -7.75
CA ALA A 204 -17.52 -14.36 -7.55
C ALA A 204 -18.10 -13.73 -8.83
N SER A 205 -17.30 -13.61 -9.89
CA SER A 205 -17.70 -12.97 -11.17
C SER A 205 -17.99 -13.96 -12.30
N ILE A 206 -17.96 -15.27 -12.04
CA ILE A 206 -18.27 -16.28 -13.06
C ILE A 206 -19.72 -16.18 -13.49
N LYS A 207 -19.93 -16.22 -14.82
CA LYS A 207 -21.23 -16.29 -15.46
C LYS A 207 -21.28 -17.50 -16.42
N LEU A 208 -22.48 -17.95 -16.76
CA LEU A 208 -22.66 -19.10 -17.66
C LEU A 208 -22.03 -18.83 -19.04
N GLU A 209 -22.16 -17.62 -19.55
CA GLU A 209 -21.57 -17.16 -20.83
C GLU A 209 -20.04 -17.28 -20.92
N HIS A 210 -19.38 -17.37 -19.76
CA HIS A 210 -17.93 -17.54 -19.70
C HIS A 210 -17.46 -18.98 -19.95
N ILE A 211 -18.37 -19.95 -19.96
CA ILE A 211 -18.07 -21.37 -20.13
C ILE A 211 -18.27 -21.76 -21.59
N LYS A 212 -17.22 -22.30 -22.20
CA LYS A 212 -17.27 -22.84 -23.58
C LYS A 212 -16.67 -24.24 -23.59
N GLY A 213 -17.52 -25.27 -23.75
CA GLY A 213 -17.09 -26.65 -23.64
C GLY A 213 -16.40 -26.92 -22.29
N ASN A 214 -15.19 -27.39 -22.32
CA ASN A 214 -14.35 -27.66 -21.16
C ASN A 214 -13.41 -26.50 -20.80
N THR A 215 -13.77 -25.27 -21.14
CA THR A 215 -12.95 -24.10 -20.84
C THR A 215 -13.75 -22.98 -20.17
N LEU A 216 -13.08 -22.22 -19.31
CA LEU A 216 -13.64 -21.04 -18.64
C LEU A 216 -12.82 -19.81 -19.02
N LYS A 217 -13.48 -18.84 -19.67
CA LYS A 217 -12.91 -17.52 -19.94
C LYS A 217 -13.05 -16.64 -18.70
N ILE A 218 -11.94 -16.07 -18.24
CA ILE A 218 -11.90 -15.11 -17.14
C ILE A 218 -11.70 -13.71 -17.75
N PRO A 219 -12.77 -12.93 -17.94
CA PRO A 219 -12.72 -11.67 -18.67
C PRO A 219 -11.98 -10.57 -17.91
N VAL A 220 -12.11 -10.55 -16.58
CA VAL A 220 -11.48 -9.57 -15.69
C VAL A 220 -10.56 -10.29 -14.72
N ALA A 221 -9.29 -10.43 -15.12
CA ALA A 221 -8.23 -10.93 -14.25
C ALA A 221 -7.40 -9.76 -13.70
N LYS A 222 -6.59 -10.03 -12.67
CA LYS A 222 -5.69 -9.02 -12.07
C LYS A 222 -4.69 -8.44 -13.09
N THR A 223 -4.32 -9.23 -14.10
CA THR A 223 -3.37 -8.85 -15.16
C THR A 223 -4.06 -8.72 -16.51
N LYS A 224 -4.21 -9.84 -17.21
CA LYS A 224 -4.86 -9.92 -18.54
C LYS A 224 -5.99 -10.96 -18.50
N PRO A 225 -7.03 -10.82 -19.34
CA PRO A 225 -8.00 -11.89 -19.56
C PRO A 225 -7.28 -13.19 -19.90
N ARG A 226 -7.81 -14.31 -19.41
CA ARG A 226 -7.27 -15.63 -19.70
C ARG A 226 -8.35 -16.69 -19.76
N THR A 227 -8.07 -17.78 -20.45
CA THR A 227 -8.91 -18.98 -20.46
C THR A 227 -8.18 -20.09 -19.71
N ILE A 228 -8.91 -20.83 -18.89
CA ILE A 228 -8.39 -22.01 -18.18
C ILE A 228 -9.17 -23.26 -18.61
N PRO A 229 -8.52 -24.43 -18.66
CA PRO A 229 -9.22 -25.69 -18.81
C PRO A 229 -10.02 -26.01 -17.56
N LEU A 230 -11.10 -26.75 -17.71
CA LEU A 230 -11.96 -27.25 -16.64
C LEU A 230 -11.94 -28.77 -16.65
N THR A 231 -11.90 -29.39 -15.49
CA THR A 231 -12.17 -30.80 -15.34
C THR A 231 -13.68 -31.08 -15.62
N PRO A 232 -14.06 -32.28 -16.00
CA PRO A 232 -15.47 -32.65 -16.16
C PRO A 232 -16.30 -32.32 -14.91
N GLU A 233 -15.74 -32.55 -13.72
CA GLU A 233 -16.35 -32.22 -12.42
C GLU A 233 -16.56 -30.72 -12.27
N ALA A 234 -15.58 -29.92 -12.63
CA ALA A 234 -15.69 -28.46 -12.56
C ALA A 234 -16.75 -27.91 -13.52
N VAL A 235 -16.88 -28.49 -14.73
CA VAL A 235 -17.93 -28.12 -15.70
C VAL A 235 -19.31 -28.45 -15.12
N GLN A 236 -19.50 -29.64 -14.56
CA GLN A 236 -20.76 -30.05 -13.96
C GLN A 236 -21.12 -29.20 -12.75
N LEU A 237 -20.15 -28.93 -11.86
CA LEU A 237 -20.32 -28.05 -10.71
C LEU A 237 -20.83 -26.68 -11.13
N LEU A 238 -20.20 -26.07 -12.16
CA LEU A 238 -20.57 -24.76 -12.67
C LEU A 238 -21.97 -24.76 -13.28
N LYS A 239 -22.29 -25.70 -14.16
CA LYS A 239 -23.61 -25.80 -14.83
C LYS A 239 -24.73 -25.91 -13.83
N ASN A 240 -24.56 -26.68 -12.76
CA ASN A 240 -25.60 -26.96 -11.79
C ASN A 240 -25.80 -25.91 -10.70
N ASN A 241 -24.80 -25.00 -10.52
CA ASN A 241 -24.79 -24.12 -9.36
C ASN A 241 -24.61 -22.63 -9.70
N LEU A 242 -24.52 -22.24 -10.97
CA LEU A 242 -24.50 -20.80 -11.34
C LEU A 242 -25.93 -20.23 -11.26
N PRO A 243 -26.05 -18.95 -10.93
CA PRO A 243 -24.98 -17.99 -10.61
C PRO A 243 -24.37 -18.23 -9.22
N ILE A 244 -23.13 -17.78 -9.01
CA ILE A 244 -22.43 -17.87 -7.72
C ILE A 244 -23.25 -17.21 -6.59
N GLY A 245 -23.93 -16.09 -6.86
CA GLY A 245 -24.87 -15.43 -5.96
C GLY A 245 -24.25 -14.89 -4.66
N MET A 246 -22.92 -14.74 -4.61
CA MET A 246 -22.21 -14.17 -3.46
C MET A 246 -21.11 -13.21 -3.92
N SER A 247 -21.03 -12.05 -3.27
CA SER A 247 -19.91 -11.14 -3.49
C SER A 247 -18.60 -11.73 -2.96
N SER A 248 -17.48 -11.29 -3.52
CA SER A 248 -16.16 -11.71 -3.05
C SER A 248 -15.95 -11.47 -1.54
N ASN A 249 -16.52 -10.38 -0.98
CA ASN A 249 -16.44 -10.13 0.46
C ASN A 249 -17.33 -11.06 1.28
N ALA A 250 -18.54 -11.37 0.79
CA ALA A 250 -19.44 -12.35 1.43
C ALA A 250 -18.80 -13.73 1.52
N ILE A 251 -18.12 -14.19 0.44
CA ILE A 251 -17.35 -15.44 0.42
C ILE A 251 -16.26 -15.41 1.51
N ARG A 252 -15.52 -14.31 1.65
CA ARG A 252 -14.48 -14.16 2.68
C ARG A 252 -15.06 -14.26 4.08
N LEU A 253 -16.16 -13.58 4.35
CA LEU A 253 -16.78 -13.59 5.67
C LEU A 253 -17.37 -14.98 6.01
N ALA A 254 -17.99 -15.63 5.03
CA ALA A 254 -18.49 -16.99 5.20
C ALA A 254 -17.35 -17.98 5.50
N TRP A 255 -16.22 -17.86 4.79
CA TRP A 255 -15.02 -18.65 5.03
C TRP A 255 -14.50 -18.50 6.46
N VAL A 256 -14.35 -17.24 6.94
CA VAL A 256 -13.90 -17.00 8.33
C VAL A 256 -14.81 -17.66 9.35
N ARG A 257 -16.13 -17.64 9.14
CA ARG A 257 -17.10 -18.30 10.04
C ARG A 257 -16.97 -19.83 9.99
N ILE A 258 -16.71 -20.40 8.81
CA ILE A 258 -16.48 -21.84 8.62
C ILE A 258 -15.21 -22.25 9.36
N CYS A 259 -14.08 -21.57 9.15
CA CYS A 259 -12.82 -21.88 9.82
C CYS A 259 -12.95 -21.81 11.35
N ARG A 260 -13.59 -20.76 11.87
CA ARG A 260 -13.83 -20.62 13.32
C ARG A 260 -14.67 -21.77 13.88
N ARG A 261 -15.72 -22.21 13.15
CA ARG A 261 -16.60 -23.32 13.57
C ARG A 261 -15.86 -24.65 13.67
N HIS A 262 -14.90 -24.88 12.81
CA HIS A 262 -14.15 -26.14 12.71
C HIS A 262 -12.76 -26.08 13.37
N ASN A 263 -12.45 -24.98 14.08
CA ASN A 263 -11.14 -24.77 14.68
C ASN A 263 -9.99 -24.90 13.66
N ILE A 264 -10.21 -24.44 12.43
CA ILE A 264 -9.19 -24.40 11.38
C ILE A 264 -8.43 -23.10 11.52
N GLU A 265 -7.23 -23.18 12.08
CA GLU A 265 -6.40 -22.01 12.37
C GLU A 265 -5.59 -21.58 11.14
N ASP A 266 -5.26 -20.29 11.14
CA ASP A 266 -4.44 -19.63 10.11
C ASP A 266 -4.79 -20.01 8.67
N ALA A 267 -6.09 -20.16 8.34
CA ALA A 267 -6.59 -20.51 7.02
C ALA A 267 -7.31 -19.34 6.36
N ARG A 268 -6.79 -18.87 5.24
CA ARG A 268 -7.42 -17.87 4.40
C ARG A 268 -8.07 -18.52 3.19
N PHE A 269 -9.14 -17.92 2.67
CA PHE A 269 -9.77 -18.43 1.43
C PHE A 269 -8.78 -18.52 0.25
N HIS A 270 -7.76 -17.64 0.22
CA HIS A 270 -6.74 -17.67 -0.83
C HIS A 270 -5.83 -18.90 -0.75
N ASP A 271 -5.69 -19.50 0.42
CA ASP A 271 -4.86 -20.69 0.62
C ASP A 271 -5.46 -21.92 -0.08
N LEU A 272 -6.80 -21.93 -0.36
CA LEU A 272 -7.42 -22.93 -1.25
C LEU A 272 -6.85 -22.90 -2.68
N ARG A 273 -6.47 -21.71 -3.17
CA ARG A 273 -5.79 -21.60 -4.46
C ARG A 273 -4.37 -22.16 -4.39
N HIS A 274 -3.63 -21.92 -3.31
CA HIS A 274 -2.31 -22.54 -3.11
C HIS A 274 -2.44 -24.06 -3.09
N GLU A 275 -3.42 -24.58 -2.36
CA GLU A 275 -3.75 -26.01 -2.32
C GLU A 275 -4.05 -26.59 -3.71
N ALA A 276 -4.92 -25.93 -4.47
CA ALA A 276 -5.28 -26.36 -5.84
C ALA A 276 -4.04 -26.42 -6.75
N LEU A 277 -3.22 -25.37 -6.73
CA LEU A 277 -2.03 -25.31 -7.56
C LEU A 277 -1.03 -26.41 -7.17
N SER A 278 -0.78 -26.63 -5.87
CA SER A 278 0.10 -27.70 -5.40
C SER A 278 -0.41 -29.08 -5.87
N ARG A 279 -1.69 -29.37 -5.75
CA ARG A 279 -2.29 -30.62 -6.25
C ARG A 279 -2.07 -30.81 -7.76
N PHE A 280 -2.22 -29.75 -8.56
CA PHE A 280 -1.97 -29.83 -10.01
C PHE A 280 -0.52 -30.17 -10.35
N PHE A 281 0.43 -29.75 -9.53
CA PHE A 281 1.84 -30.09 -9.70
C PHE A 281 2.15 -31.53 -9.22
N GLU A 282 1.50 -31.98 -8.14
CA GLU A 282 1.68 -33.34 -7.60
C GLU A 282 1.15 -34.45 -8.55
N VAL A 283 0.09 -34.16 -9.32
CA VAL A 283 -0.45 -35.11 -10.31
C VAL A 283 0.45 -35.24 -11.57
N LYS A 284 1.39 -34.32 -11.80
CA LYS A 284 2.29 -34.35 -12.94
C LYS A 284 3.61 -35.12 -12.71
N ASN A 285 3.89 -35.49 -11.47
CA ASN A 285 5.03 -36.32 -11.09
C ASN A 285 4.57 -37.73 -10.77
#